data_6b4ee357afee101afc79e48cc4b1a941
#
_entry.id   6b4ee357afee101afc79e48cc4b1a941
#
_cell.length_a   1.000
_cell.length_b   1.000
_cell.length_c   1.000
_cell.angle_alpha   90.00
_cell.angle_beta   90.00
_cell.angle_gamma   90.00
#
_symmetry.space_group_name_H-M   'P 1'
#
loop_
_entity.id
_entity.type
_entity.pdbx_description
1 polymer ?
#
loop_
_entity_poly.entity_id
_entity_poly.type
_entity_poly.pdbx_seq_one_letter_code
_entity_poly.pdbx_strand_id
1 'polypeptide(L)'
;MWLGHATFLLTLSNKIILTDPFLTEFISPVPWAGPRRFVKPGTLLEKLPPIDFIVLSHNHYDHLHDETIRHLKFKDRIQVLVPMGLKSFFTERGYENIHELDWGETISFKDLKFRAQPALHDSGRSLSERNPSLWSSWVISTLKYKFFFAGDTAYSESFFKTFSQTHGRFDYAILPMGAYGPRQLMWTSHVTPEEAVSIGRETNSKVLVASHWVTVSSLCDEPLWQPPKRFRQAAKENDYKENQICIMKVGGTRQLKANSCYLARFIHTN
;
A
#
# COMPACT_ATOMS: atom_id res chain seq x y z
N MET A 1 -3.97 3.99 -10.21
CA MET A 1 -3.19 2.99 -10.97
C MET A 1 -2.42 2.13 -9.99
N TRP A 2 -2.39 0.81 -10.19
CA TRP A 2 -1.53 -0.09 -9.43
C TRP A 2 -0.21 -0.30 -10.16
N LEU A 3 0.91 -0.01 -9.50
CA LEU A 3 2.26 -0.10 -10.10
C LEU A 3 2.97 -1.43 -9.76
N GLY A 4 2.32 -2.26 -8.97
CA GLY A 4 2.82 -3.53 -8.46
C GLY A 4 3.12 -3.45 -6.96
N HIS A 5 3.10 -4.61 -6.27
CA HIS A 5 3.30 -4.75 -4.83
C HIS A 5 2.33 -3.86 -4.03
N ALA A 6 2.82 -3.07 -3.10
CA ALA A 6 2.05 -2.08 -2.36
C ALA A 6 2.12 -0.66 -2.98
N THR A 7 2.69 -0.53 -4.18
CA THR A 7 2.89 0.74 -4.88
C THR A 7 1.66 1.12 -5.69
N PHE A 8 0.97 2.15 -5.28
CA PHE A 8 -0.18 2.74 -5.97
C PHE A 8 0.08 4.20 -6.32
N LEU A 9 -0.38 4.60 -7.50
CA LEU A 9 -0.51 6.00 -7.89
C LEU A 9 -1.98 6.39 -7.77
N LEU A 10 -2.32 7.15 -6.74
CA LEU A 10 -3.67 7.60 -6.43
C LEU A 10 -3.81 9.08 -6.81
N THR A 11 -4.85 9.41 -7.57
CA THR A 11 -5.21 10.82 -7.84
C THR A 11 -6.43 11.17 -7.00
N LEU A 12 -6.23 12.00 -5.95
CA LEU A 12 -7.24 12.41 -5.00
C LEU A 12 -7.19 13.94 -4.83
N SER A 13 -8.34 14.62 -4.94
CA SER A 13 -8.42 16.09 -4.83
C SER A 13 -7.40 16.83 -5.72
N ASN A 14 -7.21 16.37 -6.95
CA ASN A 14 -6.20 16.86 -7.91
C ASN A 14 -4.75 16.78 -7.43
N LYS A 15 -4.48 15.90 -6.48
CA LYS A 15 -3.15 15.59 -5.95
C LYS A 15 -2.76 14.17 -6.28
N ILE A 16 -1.48 13.94 -6.55
CA ILE A 16 -0.92 12.64 -6.88
C ILE A 16 -0.17 12.09 -5.66
N ILE A 17 -0.65 10.95 -5.17
CA ILE A 17 -0.12 10.25 -4.01
C ILE A 17 0.53 8.96 -4.50
N LEU A 18 1.76 8.71 -4.09
CA LEU A 18 2.50 7.48 -4.34
C LEU A 18 2.64 6.71 -3.02
N THR A 19 2.09 5.50 -2.95
CA THR A 19 2.25 4.63 -1.76
C THR A 19 3.43 3.70 -1.93
N ASP A 20 4.16 3.40 -0.86
CA ASP A 20 5.21 2.39 -0.75
C ASP A 20 6.04 2.23 -2.04
N PRO A 21 6.91 3.20 -2.39
CA PRO A 21 7.50 3.29 -3.72
C PRO A 21 8.57 2.23 -3.98
N PHE A 22 8.20 1.17 -4.70
CA PHE A 22 9.11 0.15 -5.20
C PHE A 22 8.92 -0.05 -6.70
N LEU A 23 9.81 0.55 -7.53
CA LEU A 23 9.69 0.58 -8.99
C LEU A 23 10.93 0.05 -9.72
N THR A 24 11.88 -0.54 -9.02
CA THR A 24 13.10 -1.13 -9.60
C THR A 24 13.04 -2.65 -9.59
N GLU A 25 14.15 -3.29 -9.92
CA GLU A 25 14.18 -4.73 -10.19
C GLU A 25 14.35 -5.60 -8.94
N PHE A 26 15.16 -5.18 -7.97
CA PHE A 26 15.53 -5.99 -6.82
C PHE A 26 15.04 -5.41 -5.50
N ILE A 27 14.58 -6.27 -4.61
CA ILE A 27 14.32 -5.93 -3.19
C ILE A 27 15.62 -6.18 -2.42
N SER A 28 16.46 -5.16 -2.32
CA SER A 28 17.77 -5.35 -1.74
C SER A 28 18.42 -4.00 -1.40
N PRO A 29 19.37 -3.97 -0.47
CA PRO A 29 20.24 -2.80 -0.27
C PRO A 29 21.18 -2.53 -1.45
N VAL A 30 21.34 -3.50 -2.37
CA VAL A 30 22.17 -3.37 -3.56
C VAL A 30 21.35 -3.54 -4.83
N PRO A 31 21.62 -2.76 -5.91
CA PRO A 31 20.74 -2.72 -7.09
C PRO A 31 20.89 -3.91 -8.05
N TRP A 32 21.82 -4.83 -7.78
CA TRP A 32 22.18 -5.92 -8.68
C TRP A 32 21.99 -7.34 -8.09
N ALA A 33 21.53 -7.46 -6.84
CA ALA A 33 21.32 -8.75 -6.19
C ALA A 33 20.17 -8.71 -5.19
N GLY A 34 19.52 -9.85 -4.99
CA GLY A 34 18.41 -10.02 -4.02
C GLY A 34 17.17 -10.60 -4.68
N PRO A 35 16.05 -10.69 -3.95
CA PRO A 35 14.78 -11.08 -4.53
C PRO A 35 14.38 -10.16 -5.67
N ARG A 36 13.99 -10.75 -6.80
CA ARG A 36 13.76 -10.01 -8.05
C ARG A 36 12.27 -9.82 -8.31
N ARG A 37 11.92 -8.70 -8.92
CA ARG A 37 10.57 -8.52 -9.48
C ARG A 37 10.30 -9.59 -10.53
N PHE A 38 9.15 -10.22 -10.41
CA PHE A 38 8.63 -11.16 -11.41
C PHE A 38 7.91 -10.42 -12.54
N VAL A 39 7.21 -9.33 -12.21
CA VAL A 39 6.49 -8.48 -13.17
C VAL A 39 7.07 -7.08 -13.16
N LYS A 40 7.34 -6.52 -14.36
CA LYS A 40 7.82 -5.14 -14.49
C LYS A 40 6.84 -4.15 -13.83
N PRO A 41 7.33 -3.01 -13.30
CA PRO A 41 6.45 -1.99 -12.73
C PRO A 41 5.46 -1.47 -13.77
N GLY A 42 4.29 -1.03 -13.30
CA GLY A 42 3.20 -0.57 -14.16
C GLY A 42 3.51 0.67 -14.99
N THR A 43 4.57 1.39 -14.65
CA THR A 43 5.20 2.46 -15.45
C THR A 43 6.68 2.55 -15.10
N LEU A 44 7.44 3.15 -15.98
CA LEU A 44 8.84 3.45 -15.72
C LEU A 44 8.95 4.65 -14.77
N LEU A 45 9.98 4.65 -13.94
CA LEU A 45 10.21 5.69 -12.92
C LEU A 45 10.29 7.10 -13.55
N GLU A 46 10.99 7.24 -14.69
CA GLU A 46 11.13 8.50 -15.40
C GLU A 46 9.84 8.99 -16.07
N LYS A 47 8.83 8.12 -16.23
CA LYS A 47 7.50 8.42 -16.78
C LYS A 47 6.45 8.73 -15.74
N LEU A 48 6.81 8.69 -14.44
CA LEU A 48 5.89 9.11 -13.40
C LEU A 48 5.53 10.59 -13.58
N PRO A 49 4.26 10.95 -13.36
CA PRO A 49 3.88 12.36 -13.24
C PRO A 49 4.54 12.99 -12.00
N PRO A 50 4.57 14.32 -11.90
CA PRO A 50 4.97 14.97 -10.65
C PRO A 50 4.17 14.44 -9.47
N ILE A 51 4.87 13.96 -8.43
CA ILE A 51 4.29 13.40 -7.22
C ILE A 51 4.10 14.53 -6.20
N ASP A 52 2.89 14.66 -5.64
CA ASP A 52 2.62 15.60 -4.55
C ASP A 52 2.92 14.99 -3.18
N PHE A 53 2.60 13.71 -2.99
CA PHE A 53 2.74 13.00 -1.71
C PHE A 53 3.38 11.63 -1.88
N ILE A 54 4.26 11.28 -0.97
CA ILE A 54 4.65 9.90 -0.69
C ILE A 54 4.01 9.51 0.63
N VAL A 55 3.35 8.34 0.68
CA VAL A 55 2.80 7.75 1.89
C VAL A 55 3.46 6.40 2.08
N LEU A 56 4.22 6.25 3.15
CA LEU A 56 4.98 5.03 3.43
C LEU A 56 4.38 4.27 4.60
N SER A 57 4.18 2.96 4.44
CA SER A 57 3.71 2.10 5.52
C SER A 57 4.83 1.72 6.49
N HIS A 58 5.96 1.25 6.02
CA HIS A 58 7.10 0.81 6.83
C HIS A 58 8.39 0.75 6.01
N ASN A 59 9.50 0.35 6.64
CA ASN A 59 10.83 0.48 6.05
C ASN A 59 11.36 -0.79 5.37
N HIS A 60 10.62 -1.88 5.23
CA HIS A 60 11.09 -3.05 4.49
C HIS A 60 11.48 -2.68 3.06
N TYR A 61 12.42 -3.42 2.46
CA TYR A 61 13.01 -3.06 1.17
C TYR A 61 12.02 -3.06 0.00
N ASP A 62 10.94 -3.81 0.10
CA ASP A 62 9.87 -3.91 -0.90
C ASP A 62 8.80 -2.82 -0.75
N HIS A 63 8.89 -1.98 0.28
CA HIS A 63 8.04 -0.81 0.52
C HIS A 63 8.85 0.49 0.47
N LEU A 64 9.95 0.59 1.21
CA LEU A 64 10.87 1.71 1.17
C LEU A 64 12.09 1.35 0.32
N HIS A 65 11.98 1.54 -0.98
CA HIS A 65 13.05 1.16 -1.90
C HIS A 65 13.99 2.32 -2.20
N ASP A 66 15.25 2.20 -1.77
CA ASP A 66 16.25 3.27 -1.81
C ASP A 66 16.47 3.85 -3.22
N GLU A 67 16.67 2.98 -4.20
CA GLU A 67 16.91 3.40 -5.59
C GLU A 67 15.70 4.16 -6.17
N THR A 68 14.46 3.70 -5.91
CA THR A 68 13.26 4.43 -6.32
C THR A 68 13.22 5.82 -5.70
N ILE A 69 13.45 5.92 -4.37
CA ILE A 69 13.42 7.19 -3.64
C ILE A 69 14.52 8.15 -4.12
N ARG A 70 15.72 7.64 -4.41
CA ARG A 70 16.83 8.47 -4.93
C ARG A 70 16.54 9.08 -6.29
N HIS A 71 15.79 8.40 -7.15
CA HIS A 71 15.55 8.81 -8.54
C HIS A 71 14.22 9.54 -8.78
N LEU A 72 13.36 9.68 -7.78
CA LEU A 72 12.17 10.54 -7.91
C LEU A 72 12.58 12.00 -8.15
N LYS A 73 11.83 12.66 -9.04
CA LYS A 73 12.06 14.08 -9.40
C LYS A 73 11.31 15.02 -8.45
N PHE A 74 11.75 16.27 -8.37
CA PHE A 74 11.07 17.34 -7.63
C PHE A 74 10.92 17.06 -6.13
N LYS A 75 11.96 16.51 -5.51
CA LYS A 75 11.98 16.10 -4.10
C LYS A 75 11.70 17.25 -3.13
N ASP A 76 12.10 18.47 -3.51
CA ASP A 76 11.85 19.74 -2.83
C ASP A 76 10.36 20.06 -2.67
N ARG A 77 9.50 19.49 -3.50
CA ARG A 77 8.05 19.75 -3.51
C ARG A 77 7.21 18.62 -2.94
N ILE A 78 7.76 17.40 -2.89
CA ILE A 78 7.05 16.20 -2.41
C ILE A 78 6.86 16.29 -0.90
N GLN A 79 5.61 16.14 -0.45
CA GLN A 79 5.29 15.96 0.97
C GLN A 79 5.45 14.45 1.30
N VAL A 80 6.39 14.13 2.15
CA VAL A 80 6.68 12.74 2.55
C VAL A 80 6.04 12.46 3.89
N LEU A 81 5.11 11.51 3.93
CA LEU A 81 4.38 11.08 5.13
C LEU A 81 4.88 9.70 5.52
N VAL A 82 5.52 9.59 6.67
CA VAL A 82 6.20 8.39 7.13
C VAL A 82 5.95 8.12 8.62
N PRO A 83 6.01 6.86 9.06
CA PRO A 83 6.08 6.54 10.47
C PRO A 83 7.33 7.12 11.14
N MET A 84 7.27 7.34 12.45
CA MET A 84 8.39 7.81 13.26
C MET A 84 9.68 6.99 13.04
N GLY A 85 10.83 7.69 12.97
CA GLY A 85 12.16 7.09 12.81
C GLY A 85 12.70 7.05 11.37
N LEU A 86 11.97 7.64 10.39
CA LEU A 86 12.36 7.57 8.96
C LEU A 86 12.77 8.91 8.33
N LYS A 87 12.71 10.00 9.09
CA LYS A 87 13.04 11.34 8.58
C LYS A 87 14.46 11.43 8.01
N SER A 88 15.45 10.92 8.72
CA SER A 88 16.85 10.95 8.28
C SER A 88 17.04 10.26 6.93
N PHE A 89 16.39 9.11 6.72
CA PHE A 89 16.44 8.40 5.45
C PHE A 89 16.06 9.28 4.25
N PHE A 90 15.01 10.07 4.37
CA PHE A 90 14.54 10.95 3.30
C PHE A 90 15.37 12.25 3.20
N THR A 91 15.77 12.84 4.34
CA THR A 91 16.62 14.04 4.37
C THR A 91 17.94 13.80 3.65
N GLU A 92 18.61 12.68 3.91
CA GLU A 92 19.87 12.27 3.25
C GLU A 92 19.72 12.09 1.74
N ARG A 93 18.49 11.93 1.24
CA ARG A 93 18.17 11.75 -0.18
C ARG A 93 17.63 13.00 -0.85
N GLY A 94 17.70 14.15 -0.14
CA GLY A 94 17.37 15.47 -0.67
C GLY A 94 15.89 15.83 -0.64
N TYR A 95 15.11 15.18 0.23
CA TYR A 95 13.73 15.60 0.51
C TYR A 95 13.69 16.67 1.61
N GLU A 96 12.84 17.67 1.44
CA GLU A 96 12.76 18.82 2.36
C GLU A 96 11.50 18.77 3.24
N ASN A 97 10.38 18.26 2.70
CA ASN A 97 9.08 18.28 3.38
C ASN A 97 8.73 16.88 3.93
N ILE A 98 9.32 16.52 5.06
CA ILE A 98 9.17 15.20 5.66
C ILE A 98 8.38 15.34 6.97
N HIS A 99 7.29 14.60 7.06
CA HIS A 99 6.37 14.54 8.19
C HIS A 99 6.40 13.15 8.79
N GLU A 100 7.04 13.02 9.95
CA GLU A 100 6.98 11.80 10.75
C GLU A 100 5.71 11.85 11.61
N LEU A 101 4.96 10.76 11.62
CA LEU A 101 3.75 10.64 12.42
C LEU A 101 3.82 9.41 13.33
N ASP A 102 3.40 9.61 14.55
CA ASP A 102 3.10 8.52 15.48
C ASP A 102 1.71 7.96 15.21
N TRP A 103 1.41 6.78 15.75
CA TRP A 103 0.10 6.17 15.63
C TRP A 103 -0.99 7.04 16.25
N GLY A 104 -2.04 7.26 15.51
CA GLY A 104 -3.14 8.14 15.89
C GLY A 104 -2.96 9.59 15.47
N GLU A 105 -1.77 10.02 15.10
CA GLU A 105 -1.52 11.37 14.63
C GLU A 105 -2.09 11.63 13.24
N THR A 106 -2.40 12.87 13.00
CA THR A 106 -3.07 13.32 11.77
C THR A 106 -2.42 14.59 11.24
N ILE A 107 -2.22 14.63 9.92
CA ILE A 107 -1.82 15.82 9.20
C ILE A 107 -2.82 16.14 8.10
N SER A 108 -3.05 17.44 7.83
CA SER A 108 -4.04 17.89 6.84
C SER A 108 -3.41 18.85 5.83
N PHE A 109 -3.77 18.66 4.55
CA PHE A 109 -3.37 19.50 3.42
C PHE A 109 -4.60 19.87 2.61
N LYS A 110 -5.21 21.01 2.89
CA LYS A 110 -6.49 21.45 2.30
C LYS A 110 -7.55 20.33 2.40
N ASP A 111 -7.90 19.71 1.26
CA ASP A 111 -8.95 18.69 1.15
C ASP A 111 -8.46 17.28 1.42
N LEU A 112 -7.18 17.10 1.74
CA LEU A 112 -6.56 15.81 2.04
C LEU A 112 -6.19 15.75 3.53
N LYS A 113 -6.56 14.65 4.15
CA LYS A 113 -6.20 14.34 5.53
C LYS A 113 -5.61 12.95 5.59
N PHE A 114 -4.46 12.84 6.23
CA PHE A 114 -3.73 11.59 6.43
C PHE A 114 -3.61 11.31 7.91
N ARG A 115 -3.92 10.10 8.32
CA ARG A 115 -3.77 9.67 9.70
C ARG A 115 -3.00 8.36 9.74
N ALA A 116 -1.87 8.36 10.45
CA ALA A 116 -1.09 7.16 10.71
C ALA A 116 -1.82 6.29 11.75
N GLN A 117 -1.83 4.98 11.54
CA GLN A 117 -2.47 4.02 12.41
C GLN A 117 -1.56 2.80 12.60
N PRO A 118 -1.63 2.11 13.74
CA PRO A 118 -0.89 0.88 13.90
C PRO A 118 -1.31 -0.16 12.85
N ALA A 119 -0.38 -1.04 12.52
CA ALA A 119 -0.61 -2.29 11.80
C ALA A 119 -0.04 -3.44 12.63
N LEU A 120 -0.48 -4.66 12.37
CA LEU A 120 0.08 -5.85 13.02
C LEU A 120 1.27 -6.35 12.18
N HIS A 121 2.38 -5.63 12.28
CA HIS A 121 3.57 -5.85 11.48
C HIS A 121 4.81 -5.44 12.27
N ASP A 122 5.93 -5.25 11.61
CA ASP A 122 7.20 -4.82 12.17
C ASP A 122 7.98 -3.92 11.18
N SER A 123 9.17 -3.51 11.57
CA SER A 123 10.10 -2.77 10.73
C SER A 123 11.52 -3.31 10.89
N GLY A 124 12.35 -3.20 9.82
CA GLY A 124 13.73 -3.62 9.83
C GLY A 124 14.34 -3.67 8.43
N ARG A 125 15.63 -3.39 8.35
CA ARG A 125 16.41 -3.45 7.11
C ARG A 125 17.69 -4.29 7.25
N SER A 126 17.92 -4.87 8.41
CA SER A 126 19.04 -5.77 8.67
C SER A 126 18.66 -6.83 9.70
N LEU A 127 19.41 -7.91 9.77
CA LEU A 127 19.19 -8.98 10.75
C LEU A 127 19.49 -8.53 12.20
N SER A 128 20.25 -7.46 12.38
CA SER A 128 20.62 -6.91 13.69
C SER A 128 19.67 -5.83 14.20
N GLU A 129 18.80 -5.28 13.34
CA GLU A 129 17.86 -4.22 13.69
C GLU A 129 16.46 -4.78 13.86
N ARG A 130 15.89 -4.57 15.03
CA ARG A 130 14.48 -4.87 15.30
C ARG A 130 13.74 -3.56 15.55
N ASN A 131 12.76 -3.27 14.72
CA ASN A 131 11.88 -2.11 14.86
C ASN A 131 12.62 -0.77 15.02
N PRO A 132 13.56 -0.42 14.11
CA PRO A 132 14.30 0.84 14.21
C PRO A 132 13.42 2.08 13.89
N SER A 133 12.26 1.86 13.32
CA SER A 133 11.21 2.85 13.08
C SER A 133 9.85 2.28 13.46
N LEU A 134 8.83 3.11 13.54
CA LEU A 134 7.47 2.63 13.55
C LEU A 134 7.06 2.12 12.15
N TRP A 135 5.91 1.45 12.11
CA TRP A 135 5.21 1.00 10.89
C TRP A 135 3.74 1.40 11.01
N SER A 136 3.08 1.64 9.91
CA SER A 136 1.73 2.19 9.94
C SER A 136 0.87 1.67 8.81
N SER A 137 -0.40 1.48 9.10
CA SER A 137 -1.45 1.63 8.10
C SER A 137 -1.88 3.10 8.03
N TRP A 138 -2.61 3.47 7.00
CA TRP A 138 -3.01 4.86 6.78
C TRP A 138 -4.50 5.01 6.52
N VAL A 139 -5.11 5.98 7.18
CA VAL A 139 -6.43 6.50 6.79
C VAL A 139 -6.23 7.76 5.97
N ILE A 140 -6.58 7.71 4.69
CA ILE A 140 -6.50 8.83 3.75
C ILE A 140 -7.91 9.31 3.46
N SER A 141 -8.21 10.55 3.81
CA SER A 141 -9.55 11.12 3.64
C SER A 141 -9.53 12.33 2.73
N THR A 142 -10.54 12.41 1.87
CA THR A 142 -10.89 13.59 1.09
C THR A 142 -12.27 14.07 1.52
N LEU A 143 -12.77 15.16 0.95
CA LEU A 143 -14.18 15.58 1.15
C LEU A 143 -15.19 14.53 0.65
N LYS A 144 -14.78 13.65 -0.28
CA LYS A 144 -15.66 12.70 -0.96
C LYS A 144 -15.43 11.24 -0.60
N TYR A 145 -14.19 10.86 -0.36
CA TYR A 145 -13.79 9.46 -0.19
C TYR A 145 -12.90 9.28 1.03
N LYS A 146 -13.02 8.11 1.64
CA LYS A 146 -12.18 7.66 2.72
C LYS A 146 -11.53 6.32 2.37
N PHE A 147 -10.22 6.29 2.42
CA PHE A 147 -9.39 5.13 2.11
C PHE A 147 -8.78 4.56 3.37
N PHE A 148 -8.70 3.24 3.41
CA PHE A 148 -7.81 2.51 4.30
C PHE A 148 -6.70 1.89 3.44
N PHE A 149 -5.45 2.31 3.66
CA PHE A 149 -4.26 1.69 3.11
C PHE A 149 -3.60 0.88 4.21
N ALA A 150 -3.70 -0.45 4.14
CA ALA A 150 -3.24 -1.32 5.20
C ALA A 150 -1.71 -1.40 5.30
N GLY A 151 -0.98 -1.20 4.16
CA GLY A 151 0.42 -1.62 4.08
C GLY A 151 0.50 -3.13 4.26
N ASP A 152 1.46 -3.60 5.04
CA ASP A 152 1.54 -4.99 5.48
C ASP A 152 0.98 -5.13 6.88
N THR A 153 0.30 -6.23 7.13
CA THR A 153 -0.33 -6.52 8.42
C THR A 153 -0.64 -8.00 8.58
N ALA A 154 -0.58 -8.50 9.81
CA ALA A 154 -1.25 -9.72 10.21
C ALA A 154 -2.75 -9.48 10.45
N TYR A 155 -3.48 -10.53 10.80
CA TYR A 155 -4.90 -10.47 11.09
C TYR A 155 -5.20 -10.63 12.58
N SER A 156 -6.05 -9.76 13.10
CA SER A 156 -6.73 -9.93 14.39
C SER A 156 -8.12 -9.30 14.29
N GLU A 157 -9.13 -10.12 14.51
CA GLU A 157 -10.53 -9.71 14.48
C GLU A 157 -10.83 -8.56 15.45
N SER A 158 -10.37 -8.69 16.70
CA SER A 158 -10.58 -7.68 17.74
C SER A 158 -9.91 -6.35 17.37
N PHE A 159 -8.71 -6.39 16.79
CA PHE A 159 -7.99 -5.19 16.35
C PHE A 159 -8.79 -4.44 15.27
N PHE A 160 -9.22 -5.12 14.20
CA PHE A 160 -9.93 -4.47 13.10
C PHE A 160 -11.36 -4.06 13.44
N LYS A 161 -12.04 -4.75 14.36
CA LYS A 161 -13.32 -4.30 14.92
C LYS A 161 -13.16 -2.99 15.71
N THR A 162 -12.15 -2.89 16.57
CA THR A 162 -11.85 -1.66 17.32
C THR A 162 -11.45 -0.53 16.37
N PHE A 163 -10.65 -0.82 15.35
CA PHE A 163 -10.27 0.11 14.30
C PHE A 163 -11.51 0.70 13.60
N SER A 164 -12.47 -0.14 13.24
CA SER A 164 -13.73 0.29 12.62
C SER A 164 -14.57 1.18 13.54
N GLN A 165 -14.66 0.86 14.83
CA GLN A 165 -15.37 1.70 15.81
C GLN A 165 -14.79 3.11 15.89
N THR A 166 -13.46 3.24 15.78
CA THR A 166 -12.76 4.53 15.83
C THR A 166 -12.91 5.33 14.53
N HIS A 167 -12.88 4.62 13.40
CA HIS A 167 -12.80 5.29 12.10
C HIS A 167 -14.10 5.26 11.30
N GLY A 168 -15.05 4.42 11.66
CA GLY A 168 -16.27 4.21 10.88
C GLY A 168 -15.98 3.55 9.52
N ARG A 169 -16.86 3.81 8.56
CA ARG A 169 -16.87 3.15 7.25
C ARG A 169 -15.82 3.72 6.29
N PHE A 170 -15.23 2.84 5.44
CA PHE A 170 -14.35 3.22 4.34
C PHE A 170 -15.03 3.03 2.98
N ASP A 171 -14.67 3.88 2.03
CA ASP A 171 -15.08 3.70 0.63
C ASP A 171 -14.20 2.68 -0.07
N TYR A 172 -12.91 2.68 0.24
CA TYR A 172 -11.91 1.78 -0.32
C TYR A 172 -10.95 1.28 0.76
N ALA A 173 -10.69 -0.03 0.76
CA ALA A 173 -9.58 -0.63 1.52
C ALA A 173 -8.57 -1.24 0.56
N ILE A 174 -7.32 -0.78 0.61
CA ILE A 174 -6.19 -1.37 -0.11
C ILE A 174 -5.55 -2.37 0.83
N LEU A 175 -5.68 -3.66 0.51
CA LEU A 175 -5.39 -4.77 1.39
C LEU A 175 -4.35 -5.72 0.79
N PRO A 176 -3.32 -6.13 1.55
CA PRO A 176 -2.37 -7.12 1.10
C PRO A 176 -3.05 -8.49 0.98
N MET A 177 -2.63 -9.32 0.02
CA MET A 177 -3.16 -10.66 -0.13
C MET A 177 -2.09 -11.69 -0.54
N GLY A 178 -0.82 -11.33 -0.49
CA GLY A 178 0.34 -12.19 -0.76
C GLY A 178 1.29 -12.28 0.42
N ALA A 179 2.36 -13.03 0.25
CA ALA A 179 3.38 -13.29 1.26
C ALA A 179 2.86 -14.05 2.50
N TYR A 180 1.86 -14.92 2.35
CA TYR A 180 1.30 -15.68 3.47
C TYR A 180 1.89 -17.09 3.65
N GLY A 181 2.69 -17.57 2.74
CA GLY A 181 3.30 -18.90 2.80
C GLY A 181 4.81 -18.89 3.11
N PRO A 182 5.33 -19.81 3.93
CA PRO A 182 4.60 -20.79 4.72
C PRO A 182 3.88 -20.16 5.92
N ARG A 183 2.63 -20.54 6.15
CA ARG A 183 1.76 -19.90 7.13
C ARG A 183 2.33 -19.91 8.55
N GLN A 184 3.06 -20.95 8.93
CA GLN A 184 3.66 -21.09 10.26
C GLN A 184 4.67 -19.98 10.59
N LEU A 185 5.26 -19.36 9.58
CA LEU A 185 6.21 -18.25 9.72
C LEU A 185 5.52 -16.89 9.47
N MET A 186 4.62 -16.84 8.49
CA MET A 186 4.09 -15.57 7.98
C MET A 186 2.86 -15.05 8.74
N TRP A 187 2.23 -15.86 9.58
CA TRP A 187 0.96 -15.50 10.23
C TRP A 187 1.03 -14.30 11.18
N THR A 188 2.20 -13.99 11.70
CA THR A 188 2.43 -12.85 12.61
C THR A 188 2.59 -11.51 11.90
N SER A 189 2.83 -11.52 10.58
CA SER A 189 3.21 -10.32 9.82
C SER A 189 2.40 -10.13 8.55
N HIS A 190 1.76 -11.20 8.02
CA HIS A 190 1.01 -11.17 6.76
C HIS A 190 -0.31 -11.91 6.86
N VAL A 191 -1.28 -11.46 6.07
CA VAL A 191 -2.62 -12.05 5.98
C VAL A 191 -2.76 -12.98 4.79
N THR A 192 -3.63 -13.99 4.92
CA THR A 192 -4.14 -14.75 3.78
C THR A 192 -5.15 -13.91 3.00
N PRO A 193 -5.48 -14.28 1.76
CA PRO A 193 -6.53 -13.60 1.00
C PRO A 193 -7.90 -13.55 1.72
N GLU A 194 -8.25 -14.59 2.46
CA GLU A 194 -9.49 -14.66 3.24
C GLU A 194 -9.46 -13.70 4.45
N GLU A 195 -8.32 -13.65 5.15
CA GLU A 195 -8.12 -12.71 6.25
C GLU A 195 -8.13 -11.25 5.75
N ALA A 196 -7.57 -10.97 4.56
CA ALA A 196 -7.65 -9.65 3.93
C ALA A 196 -9.12 -9.25 3.66
N VAL A 197 -9.95 -10.17 3.19
CA VAL A 197 -11.38 -9.93 3.02
C VAL A 197 -12.07 -9.71 4.36
N SER A 198 -11.71 -10.47 5.40
CA SER A 198 -12.22 -10.28 6.76
C SER A 198 -11.90 -8.89 7.29
N ILE A 199 -10.66 -8.39 7.07
CA ILE A 199 -10.32 -6.99 7.39
C ILE A 199 -11.26 -6.01 6.68
N GLY A 200 -11.52 -6.23 5.38
CA GLY A 200 -12.44 -5.39 4.62
C GLY A 200 -13.85 -5.35 5.21
N ARG A 201 -14.36 -6.50 5.64
CA ARG A 201 -15.65 -6.64 6.30
C ARG A 201 -15.69 -5.93 7.66
N GLU A 202 -14.69 -6.17 8.50
CA GLU A 202 -14.62 -5.61 9.84
C GLU A 202 -14.42 -4.09 9.82
N THR A 203 -13.70 -3.58 8.85
CA THR A 203 -13.55 -2.14 8.62
C THR A 203 -14.73 -1.50 7.87
N ASN A 204 -15.81 -2.24 7.60
CA ASN A 204 -16.97 -1.77 6.84
C ASN A 204 -16.59 -1.14 5.49
N SER A 205 -15.62 -1.70 4.80
CA SER A 205 -15.11 -1.17 3.54
C SER A 205 -16.03 -1.54 2.38
N LYS A 206 -16.39 -0.55 1.54
CA LYS A 206 -17.31 -0.75 0.42
C LYS A 206 -16.65 -1.46 -0.77
N VAL A 207 -15.39 -1.15 -1.03
CA VAL A 207 -14.61 -1.70 -2.15
C VAL A 207 -13.28 -2.22 -1.62
N LEU A 208 -12.96 -3.44 -1.97
CA LEU A 208 -11.69 -4.09 -1.64
C LEU A 208 -10.73 -3.96 -2.82
N VAL A 209 -9.56 -3.39 -2.58
CA VAL A 209 -8.50 -3.23 -3.59
C VAL A 209 -7.34 -4.12 -3.19
N ALA A 210 -7.04 -5.11 -4.01
CA ALA A 210 -5.98 -6.06 -3.76
C ALA A 210 -4.60 -5.46 -3.99
N SER A 211 -3.66 -5.71 -3.06
CA SER A 211 -2.26 -5.31 -3.10
C SER A 211 -1.34 -6.48 -2.73
N HIS A 212 -0.03 -6.27 -2.82
CA HIS A 212 1.02 -7.13 -2.31
C HIS A 212 0.95 -8.57 -2.85
N TRP A 213 0.88 -8.74 -4.17
CA TRP A 213 0.85 -10.05 -4.83
C TRP A 213 1.55 -10.01 -6.19
N VAL A 214 1.97 -11.15 -6.74
CA VAL A 214 2.55 -11.38 -8.08
C VAL A 214 3.81 -10.55 -8.43
N THR A 215 4.16 -9.57 -7.64
CA THR A 215 5.19 -8.58 -8.01
C THR A 215 6.59 -9.13 -7.83
N VAL A 216 6.83 -9.87 -6.78
CA VAL A 216 8.15 -10.43 -6.44
C VAL A 216 8.06 -11.94 -6.35
N SER A 217 8.98 -12.62 -6.99
CA SER A 217 9.18 -14.05 -6.84
C SER A 217 10.06 -14.30 -5.62
N SER A 218 9.88 -15.45 -4.99
CA SER A 218 10.75 -15.92 -3.90
C SER A 218 10.67 -15.15 -2.57
N LEU A 219 9.61 -14.35 -2.35
CA LEU A 219 9.30 -13.83 -1.01
C LEU A 219 8.56 -14.85 -0.16
N CYS A 220 7.86 -15.79 -0.80
CA CYS A 220 6.93 -16.70 -0.16
C CYS A 220 6.71 -17.95 -1.01
N ASP A 221 6.09 -18.96 -0.42
CA ASP A 221 5.92 -20.29 -1.03
C ASP A 221 4.60 -20.44 -1.78
N GLU A 222 3.66 -19.50 -1.66
CA GLU A 222 2.38 -19.63 -2.38
C GLU A 222 2.54 -19.41 -3.89
N PRO A 223 1.77 -20.17 -4.70
CA PRO A 223 1.76 -19.97 -6.15
C PRO A 223 1.31 -18.56 -6.52
N LEU A 224 2.06 -17.85 -7.37
CA LEU A 224 1.84 -16.44 -7.73
C LEU A 224 0.41 -16.07 -8.14
N TRP A 225 -0.34 -17.04 -8.73
CA TRP A 225 -1.70 -16.82 -9.22
C TRP A 225 -2.79 -17.35 -8.27
N GLN A 226 -2.41 -17.87 -7.10
CA GLN A 226 -3.36 -18.35 -6.10
C GLN A 226 -4.05 -17.21 -5.35
N PRO A 227 -3.35 -16.16 -4.88
CA PRO A 227 -3.94 -15.08 -4.09
C PRO A 227 -5.18 -14.45 -4.71
N PRO A 228 -5.20 -14.02 -6.00
CA PRO A 228 -6.36 -13.37 -6.59
C PRO A 228 -7.59 -14.28 -6.71
N LYS A 229 -7.39 -15.58 -6.87
CA LYS A 229 -8.49 -16.56 -6.92
C LYS A 229 -9.14 -16.71 -5.55
N ARG A 230 -8.33 -16.91 -4.51
CA ARG A 230 -8.79 -17.03 -3.12
C ARG A 230 -9.46 -15.75 -2.64
N PHE A 231 -8.85 -14.58 -2.90
CA PHE A 231 -9.40 -13.28 -2.54
C PHE A 231 -10.78 -13.03 -3.16
N ARG A 232 -10.93 -13.30 -4.46
CA ARG A 232 -12.23 -13.15 -5.15
C ARG A 232 -13.29 -14.09 -4.60
N GLN A 233 -12.93 -15.34 -4.34
CA GLN A 233 -13.83 -16.33 -3.77
C GLN A 233 -14.28 -15.90 -2.37
N ALA A 234 -13.34 -15.59 -1.49
CA ALA A 234 -13.63 -15.14 -0.14
C ALA A 234 -14.48 -13.87 -0.12
N ALA A 235 -14.20 -12.91 -1.01
CA ALA A 235 -15.00 -11.69 -1.10
C ALA A 235 -16.46 -11.97 -1.50
N LYS A 236 -16.69 -12.89 -2.44
CA LYS A 236 -18.05 -13.31 -2.82
C LYS A 236 -18.77 -14.04 -1.68
N GLU A 237 -18.08 -14.90 -0.96
CA GLU A 237 -18.60 -15.59 0.22
C GLU A 237 -18.93 -14.62 1.38
N ASN A 238 -18.37 -13.40 1.36
CA ASN A 238 -18.66 -12.31 2.29
C ASN A 238 -19.53 -11.20 1.67
N ASP A 239 -20.39 -11.54 0.69
CA ASP A 239 -21.41 -10.69 0.07
C ASP A 239 -20.88 -9.48 -0.72
N TYR A 240 -19.58 -9.43 -1.04
CA TYR A 240 -19.06 -8.42 -1.94
C TYR A 240 -19.46 -8.70 -3.38
N LYS A 241 -20.07 -7.73 -4.05
CA LYS A 241 -20.41 -7.81 -5.47
C LYS A 241 -19.13 -7.72 -6.32
N GLU A 242 -19.15 -8.28 -7.52
CA GLU A 242 -17.98 -8.30 -8.42
C GLU A 242 -17.39 -6.89 -8.66
N ASN A 243 -18.23 -5.86 -8.75
CA ASN A 243 -17.81 -4.48 -8.91
C ASN A 243 -17.24 -3.83 -7.63
N GLN A 244 -17.29 -4.52 -6.51
CA GLN A 244 -16.67 -4.11 -5.24
C GLN A 244 -15.33 -4.81 -4.99
N ILE A 245 -14.91 -5.71 -5.88
CA ILE A 245 -13.67 -6.48 -5.79
C ILE A 245 -12.70 -5.97 -6.87
N CYS A 246 -11.66 -5.27 -6.44
CA CYS A 246 -10.70 -4.61 -7.33
C CYS A 246 -9.38 -5.36 -7.38
N ILE A 247 -9.29 -6.37 -8.23
CA ILE A 247 -8.03 -7.07 -8.53
C ILE A 247 -7.53 -6.56 -9.88
N MET A 248 -6.45 -5.82 -9.87
CA MET A 248 -5.90 -5.19 -11.08
C MET A 248 -4.68 -5.95 -11.59
N LYS A 249 -4.47 -5.94 -12.90
CA LYS A 249 -3.14 -6.23 -13.46
C LYS A 249 -2.18 -5.07 -13.16
N VAL A 250 -0.90 -5.34 -13.08
CA VAL A 250 0.13 -4.30 -12.93
C VAL A 250 0.02 -3.30 -14.09
N GLY A 251 0.05 -2.01 -13.79
CA GLY A 251 -0.25 -0.92 -14.72
C GLY A 251 -1.74 -0.64 -14.91
N GLY A 252 -2.62 -1.46 -14.31
CA GLY A 252 -4.06 -1.27 -14.40
C GLY A 252 -4.52 -0.01 -13.67
N THR A 253 -5.46 0.71 -14.28
CA THR A 253 -6.07 1.91 -13.73
C THR A 253 -7.55 1.70 -13.48
N ARG A 254 -8.06 2.25 -12.40
CA ARG A 254 -9.49 2.26 -12.06
C ARG A 254 -9.93 3.66 -11.73
N GLN A 255 -11.11 4.02 -12.22
CA GLN A 255 -11.75 5.27 -11.84
C GLN A 255 -12.47 5.06 -10.50
N LEU A 256 -12.24 5.98 -9.56
CA LEU A 256 -12.95 5.99 -8.28
C LEU A 256 -14.41 6.41 -8.51
N LYS A 257 -15.32 5.53 -8.15
CA LYS A 257 -16.77 5.81 -8.11
C LYS A 257 -17.31 5.25 -6.81
N ALA A 258 -18.31 5.93 -6.25
CA ALA A 258 -18.93 5.46 -5.02
C ALA A 258 -19.37 3.99 -5.16
N ASN A 259 -18.91 3.16 -4.25
CA ASN A 259 -19.26 1.73 -4.09
C ASN A 259 -18.84 0.80 -5.24
N SER A 260 -17.87 1.16 -6.08
CA SER A 260 -17.50 0.27 -7.18
C SER A 260 -16.10 0.50 -7.75
N CYS A 261 -15.55 -0.56 -8.33
CA CYS A 261 -14.28 -0.58 -9.04
C CYS A 261 -14.55 -0.71 -10.55
N TYR A 262 -14.51 0.39 -11.27
CA TYR A 262 -14.68 0.39 -12.72
C TYR A 262 -13.36 0.52 -13.47
N LEU A 263 -13.28 -0.13 -14.65
CA LEU A 263 -12.20 0.14 -15.61
C LEU A 263 -12.24 1.61 -16.00
N ALA A 264 -11.12 2.31 -15.88
CA ALA A 264 -10.99 3.63 -16.49
C ALA A 264 -11.12 3.44 -18.00
N ARG A 265 -12.14 4.05 -18.62
CA ARG A 265 -12.14 4.20 -20.08
C ARG A 265 -11.04 5.20 -20.40
N PHE A 266 -10.03 4.79 -21.15
CA PHE A 266 -9.13 5.75 -21.76
C PHE A 266 -9.98 6.63 -22.71
N ILE A 267 -10.19 7.87 -22.32
CA ILE A 267 -10.63 8.89 -23.27
C ILE A 267 -9.38 9.17 -24.09
N HIS A 268 -9.30 8.62 -25.30
CA HIS A 268 -8.37 9.10 -26.28
C HIS A 268 -8.84 10.53 -26.63
N THR A 269 -8.19 11.53 -26.03
CA THR A 269 -8.20 12.87 -26.60
C THR A 269 -7.27 12.79 -27.82
N ASN A 270 -7.86 12.84 -29.00
CA ASN A 270 -7.18 13.05 -30.28
C ASN A 270 -6.35 14.34 -30.25
#